data_fb16b2b7c908b665c27d7f07167c16ce
#
_entry.id   fb16b2b7c908b665c27d7f07167c16ce
#
_cell.length_a   1.000
_cell.length_b   1.000
_cell.length_c   1.000
_cell.angle_alpha   90.00
_cell.angle_beta   90.00
_cell.angle_gamma   90.00
#
_symmetry.space_group_name_H-M   'P 1'
#
loop_
_entity.id
_entity.type
_entity.pdbx_description
1 polymer ?
#
loop_
_entity_poly.entity_id
_entity_poly.type
_entity_poly.pdbx_seq_one_letter_code
_entity_poly.pdbx_strand_id
1 'polypeptide(L)'
;KKGIEEKTLIPWSAAPAGWLDDFYKEHGYIPALRPGEKETVPNVSIWEKRQPIAVTLGTSYDEWCLSQIAQELGKKDEADYYLRRSYNYRNVFNPETGFFHPKDKDGKFIYPLDYRYDGGLGARDYYDENNGYIYRWDVQHNIGDLISLIGGNEAFTSALDSMFNTPLGMSKWQFYSTLPDHTGNVGMFSMANEPSLHIPYLYNYAGKPW
;
A
#
# COMPACT_ATOMS: atom_id res chain seq x y z
N LYS A 1 -6.72 10.73 -15.02
CA LYS A 1 -7.92 10.03 -15.48
C LYS A 1 -7.58 8.94 -16.52
N LYS A 2 -6.99 9.32 -17.66
CA LYS A 2 -6.72 8.38 -18.77
C LYS A 2 -5.93 7.14 -18.34
N GLY A 3 -4.87 7.29 -17.55
CA GLY A 3 -4.06 6.18 -17.06
C GLY A 3 -4.87 5.17 -16.25
N ILE A 4 -5.68 5.62 -15.31
CA ILE A 4 -6.52 4.74 -14.48
C ILE A 4 -7.66 4.10 -15.29
N GLU A 5 -8.30 4.85 -16.19
CA GLU A 5 -9.43 4.32 -16.99
C GLU A 5 -8.98 3.43 -18.14
N GLU A 6 -7.82 3.69 -18.73
CA GLU A 6 -7.27 2.94 -19.86
C GLU A 6 -6.33 1.80 -19.44
N LYS A 7 -6.33 1.45 -18.14
CA LYS A 7 -5.75 0.20 -17.67
C LYS A 7 -4.22 0.13 -17.72
N THR A 8 -3.59 0.94 -16.88
CA THR A 8 -2.15 0.98 -16.69
C THR A 8 -1.77 0.78 -15.21
N LEU A 9 -2.51 -0.11 -14.51
CA LEU A 9 -2.35 -0.28 -13.06
C LEU A 9 -1.15 -1.15 -12.67
N ILE A 10 -0.59 -1.92 -13.60
CA ILE A 10 0.57 -2.75 -13.28
C ILE A 10 1.87 -1.97 -13.37
N PRO A 11 2.80 -2.18 -12.43
CA PRO A 11 4.08 -1.47 -12.42
C PRO A 11 4.86 -1.61 -13.72
N TRP A 12 5.44 -0.51 -14.18
CA TRP A 12 6.33 -0.43 -15.33
C TRP A 12 5.74 -0.92 -16.66
N SER A 13 4.43 -1.01 -16.79
CA SER A 13 3.77 -1.37 -18.02
C SER A 13 2.89 -0.25 -18.56
N ALA A 14 3.01 0.02 -19.86
CA ALA A 14 2.10 0.90 -20.59
C ALA A 14 0.92 0.13 -21.23
N ALA A 15 0.90 -1.19 -21.08
CA ALA A 15 -0.13 -2.06 -21.65
C ALA A 15 -1.24 -2.37 -20.62
N PRO A 16 -2.47 -2.62 -21.08
CA PRO A 16 -3.54 -3.06 -20.20
C PRO A 16 -3.18 -4.33 -19.44
N ALA A 17 -3.59 -4.39 -18.19
CA ALA A 17 -3.36 -5.55 -17.31
C ALA A 17 -4.42 -6.67 -17.49
N GLY A 18 -5.25 -6.57 -18.53
CA GLY A 18 -6.26 -7.57 -18.81
C GLY A 18 -7.29 -7.71 -17.69
N TRP A 19 -7.51 -8.95 -17.24
CA TRP A 19 -8.51 -9.22 -16.22
C TRP A 19 -8.19 -8.58 -14.85
N LEU A 20 -6.94 -8.22 -14.54
CA LEU A 20 -6.60 -7.51 -13.31
C LEU A 20 -7.24 -6.13 -13.23
N ASP A 21 -7.31 -5.41 -14.36
CA ASP A 21 -7.96 -4.11 -14.42
C ASP A 21 -9.47 -4.22 -14.20
N ASP A 22 -10.08 -5.24 -14.78
CA ASP A 22 -11.51 -5.49 -14.61
C ASP A 22 -11.79 -5.93 -13.16
N PHE A 23 -10.95 -6.76 -12.58
CA PHE A 23 -11.04 -7.17 -11.19
C PHE A 23 -10.92 -5.97 -10.24
N TYR A 24 -9.94 -5.08 -10.45
CA TYR A 24 -9.81 -3.88 -9.64
C TYR A 24 -11.05 -2.97 -9.74
N LYS A 25 -11.63 -2.82 -10.92
CA LYS A 25 -12.86 -2.03 -11.10
C LYS A 25 -14.03 -2.60 -10.32
N GLU A 26 -14.17 -3.91 -10.29
CA GLU A 26 -15.28 -4.61 -9.62
C GLU A 26 -15.07 -4.70 -8.10
N HIS A 27 -13.85 -5.07 -7.66
CA HIS A 27 -13.57 -5.43 -6.27
C HIS A 27 -12.80 -4.36 -5.49
N GLY A 28 -12.18 -3.38 -6.17
CA GLY A 28 -11.45 -2.28 -5.56
C GLY A 28 -10.09 -2.64 -4.96
N TYR A 29 -9.47 -3.75 -5.40
CA TYR A 29 -8.10 -4.10 -5.03
C TYR A 29 -7.46 -4.97 -6.10
N ILE A 30 -6.12 -5.01 -6.14
CA ILE A 30 -5.37 -5.94 -6.99
C ILE A 30 -5.22 -7.27 -6.24
N PRO A 31 -5.68 -8.40 -6.84
CA PRO A 31 -5.57 -9.70 -6.19
C PRO A 31 -4.12 -10.20 -6.19
N ALA A 32 -3.64 -10.61 -5.02
CA ALA A 32 -2.33 -11.22 -4.85
C ALA A 32 -2.31 -12.68 -5.33
N LEU A 33 -1.15 -13.15 -5.74
CA LEU A 33 -0.89 -14.56 -5.94
C LEU A 33 -0.53 -15.24 -4.61
N ARG A 34 -1.02 -16.45 -4.41
CA ARG A 34 -0.57 -17.28 -3.29
C ARG A 34 0.84 -17.79 -3.53
N PRO A 35 1.61 -18.10 -2.49
CA PRO A 35 2.92 -18.71 -2.66
C PRO A 35 2.85 -19.95 -3.58
N GLY A 36 3.68 -19.94 -4.62
CA GLY A 36 3.72 -21.02 -5.63
C GLY A 36 2.73 -20.88 -6.81
N GLU A 37 1.80 -19.94 -6.77
CA GLU A 37 0.95 -19.62 -7.93
C GLU A 37 1.77 -18.90 -9.02
N LYS A 38 1.47 -19.23 -10.26
CA LYS A 38 2.12 -18.62 -11.42
C LYS A 38 1.32 -17.41 -11.91
N GLU A 39 2.06 -16.37 -12.30
CA GLU A 39 1.47 -15.22 -12.98
C GLU A 39 0.84 -15.64 -14.32
N THR A 40 -0.37 -15.19 -14.58
CA THR A 40 -1.13 -15.47 -15.79
C THR A 40 -1.35 -14.24 -16.66
N VAL A 41 -1.03 -13.05 -16.15
CA VAL A 41 -1.15 -11.80 -16.91
C VAL A 41 0.16 -11.53 -17.64
N PRO A 42 0.18 -11.57 -19.00
CA PRO A 42 1.42 -11.52 -19.78
C PRO A 42 2.22 -10.21 -19.59
N ASN A 43 1.54 -9.12 -19.26
CA ASN A 43 2.15 -7.80 -19.13
C ASN A 43 2.73 -7.53 -17.74
N VAL A 44 2.48 -8.40 -16.77
CA VAL A 44 3.11 -8.27 -15.45
C VAL A 44 4.59 -8.66 -15.55
N SER A 45 5.46 -7.74 -15.16
CA SER A 45 6.91 -7.97 -15.14
C SER A 45 7.27 -9.10 -14.18
N ILE A 46 8.18 -9.97 -14.58
CA ILE A 46 8.71 -11.04 -13.72
C ILE A 46 9.53 -10.47 -12.54
N TRP A 47 10.06 -9.27 -12.68
CA TRP A 47 10.87 -8.59 -11.67
C TRP A 47 10.01 -7.71 -10.76
N GLU A 48 9.13 -6.91 -11.36
CA GLU A 48 8.28 -5.97 -10.62
C GLU A 48 7.04 -6.64 -10.03
N LYS A 49 6.60 -7.76 -10.58
CA LYS A 49 5.43 -8.52 -10.13
C LYS A 49 4.15 -7.65 -10.10
N ARG A 50 3.13 -8.06 -9.37
CA ARG A 50 1.86 -7.30 -9.25
C ARG A 50 1.91 -6.17 -8.26
N GLN A 51 2.70 -6.30 -7.21
CA GLN A 51 2.75 -5.37 -6.08
C GLN A 51 1.34 -5.01 -5.55
N PRO A 52 0.48 -5.99 -5.25
CA PRO A 52 -0.96 -5.75 -5.12
C PRO A 52 -1.32 -4.76 -4.01
N ILE A 53 -0.56 -4.70 -2.93
CA ILE A 53 -0.77 -3.72 -1.86
C ILE A 53 -0.33 -2.34 -2.33
N ALA A 54 0.90 -2.18 -2.79
CA ALA A 54 1.42 -0.89 -3.23
C ALA A 54 0.55 -0.27 -4.33
N VAL A 55 0.15 -1.07 -5.34
CA VAL A 55 -0.72 -0.60 -6.43
C VAL A 55 -2.13 -0.24 -5.93
N THR A 56 -2.71 -1.01 -5.01
CA THR A 56 -4.04 -0.69 -4.46
C THR A 56 -4.02 0.61 -3.65
N LEU A 57 -3.00 0.82 -2.81
CA LEU A 57 -2.85 2.04 -2.02
C LEU A 57 -2.58 3.25 -2.91
N GLY A 58 -1.60 3.15 -3.82
CA GLY A 58 -1.25 4.23 -4.75
C GLY A 58 -2.42 4.62 -5.65
N THR A 59 -3.16 3.64 -6.21
CA THR A 59 -4.36 3.92 -7.02
C THR A 59 -5.45 4.61 -6.20
N SER A 60 -5.61 4.25 -4.92
CA SER A 60 -6.57 4.93 -4.03
C SER A 60 -6.20 6.40 -3.84
N TYR A 61 -4.91 6.72 -3.71
CA TYR A 61 -4.42 8.09 -3.65
C TYR A 61 -4.64 8.85 -4.97
N ASP A 62 -4.33 8.23 -6.11
CA ASP A 62 -4.56 8.81 -7.43
C ASP A 62 -6.05 9.11 -7.68
N GLU A 63 -6.94 8.22 -7.26
CA GLU A 63 -8.38 8.41 -7.34
C GLU A 63 -8.86 9.58 -6.45
N TRP A 64 -8.25 9.76 -5.27
CA TRP A 64 -8.48 10.96 -4.47
C TRP A 64 -8.02 12.22 -5.19
N CYS A 65 -6.83 12.23 -5.77
CA CYS A 65 -6.35 13.37 -6.54
C CYS A 65 -7.29 13.71 -7.71
N LEU A 66 -7.78 12.69 -8.43
CA LEU A 66 -8.76 12.89 -9.50
C LEU A 66 -10.08 13.47 -8.98
N SER A 67 -10.54 13.05 -7.79
CA SER A 67 -11.74 13.60 -7.18
C SER A 67 -11.61 15.09 -6.91
N GLN A 68 -10.44 15.52 -6.38
CA GLN A 68 -10.17 16.94 -6.11
C GLN A 68 -10.14 17.76 -7.41
N ILE A 69 -9.43 17.28 -8.43
CA ILE A 69 -9.38 17.94 -9.75
C ILE A 69 -10.78 18.03 -10.38
N ALA A 70 -11.57 16.96 -10.31
CA ALA A 70 -12.93 16.94 -10.84
C ALA A 70 -13.83 17.95 -10.10
N GLN A 71 -13.68 18.08 -8.78
CA GLN A 71 -14.41 19.05 -7.97
C GLN A 71 -14.08 20.47 -8.39
N GLU A 72 -12.80 20.82 -8.54
CA GLU A 72 -12.35 22.15 -9.00
C GLU A 72 -12.85 22.48 -10.41
N LEU A 73 -13.02 21.47 -11.27
CA LEU A 73 -13.57 21.62 -12.62
C LEU A 73 -15.12 21.63 -12.66
N GLY A 74 -15.79 21.56 -11.52
CA GLY A 74 -17.25 21.51 -11.43
C GLY A 74 -17.89 20.20 -11.93
N LYS A 75 -17.11 19.12 -12.06
CA LYS A 75 -17.55 17.81 -12.54
C LYS A 75 -18.00 16.93 -11.37
N LYS A 76 -19.14 17.26 -10.80
CA LYS A 76 -19.62 16.67 -9.56
C LYS A 76 -19.71 15.14 -9.59
N ASP A 77 -20.30 14.58 -10.64
CA ASP A 77 -20.48 13.12 -10.72
C ASP A 77 -19.14 12.37 -10.79
N GLU A 78 -18.15 12.92 -11.52
CA GLU A 78 -16.79 12.38 -11.57
C GLU A 78 -16.10 12.55 -10.20
N ALA A 79 -16.25 13.69 -9.54
CA ALA A 79 -15.68 13.93 -8.22
C ALA A 79 -16.21 12.90 -7.19
N ASP A 80 -17.51 12.71 -7.14
CA ASP A 80 -18.17 11.75 -6.24
C ASP A 80 -17.76 10.30 -6.57
N TYR A 81 -17.62 9.97 -7.85
CA TYR A 81 -17.17 8.64 -8.29
C TYR A 81 -15.76 8.33 -7.79
N TYR A 82 -14.79 9.21 -8.09
CA TYR A 82 -13.40 8.98 -7.67
C TYR A 82 -13.22 9.11 -6.16
N LEU A 83 -13.97 9.96 -5.48
CA LEU A 83 -13.94 10.07 -4.02
C LEU A 83 -14.35 8.75 -3.35
N ARG A 84 -15.40 8.08 -3.84
CA ARG A 84 -15.77 6.76 -3.31
C ARG A 84 -14.66 5.73 -3.51
N ARG A 85 -14.03 5.72 -4.67
CA ARG A 85 -12.97 4.79 -5.01
C ARG A 85 -11.67 5.05 -4.24
N SER A 86 -11.42 6.28 -3.83
CA SER A 86 -10.26 6.62 -3.00
C SER A 86 -10.24 5.90 -1.64
N TYR A 87 -11.33 5.25 -1.25
CA TYR A 87 -11.41 4.38 -0.07
C TYR A 87 -11.10 2.90 -0.36
N ASN A 88 -10.69 2.57 -1.56
CA ASN A 88 -10.41 1.18 -1.97
C ASN A 88 -9.28 0.51 -1.16
N TYR A 89 -8.35 1.29 -0.56
CA TYR A 89 -7.36 0.78 0.39
C TYR A 89 -7.97 -0.03 1.54
N ARG A 90 -9.22 0.27 1.93
CA ARG A 90 -9.93 -0.48 2.98
C ARG A 90 -10.13 -1.96 2.63
N ASN A 91 -10.21 -2.29 1.34
CA ASN A 91 -10.41 -3.68 0.87
C ASN A 91 -9.22 -4.59 1.20
N VAL A 92 -8.04 -4.03 1.39
CA VAL A 92 -6.82 -4.77 1.74
C VAL A 92 -6.37 -4.53 3.18
N PHE A 93 -7.12 -3.75 3.97
CA PHE A 93 -6.83 -3.58 5.39
C PHE A 93 -7.29 -4.82 6.17
N ASN A 94 -6.38 -5.38 6.97
CA ASN A 94 -6.69 -6.51 7.83
C ASN A 94 -6.86 -6.02 9.28
N PRO A 95 -8.09 -5.99 9.81
CA PRO A 95 -8.37 -5.48 11.15
C PRO A 95 -7.77 -6.35 12.27
N GLU A 96 -7.48 -7.63 12.02
CA GLU A 96 -6.87 -8.52 13.01
C GLU A 96 -5.40 -8.18 13.27
N THR A 97 -4.71 -7.69 12.25
CA THR A 97 -3.28 -7.36 12.33
C THR A 97 -3.01 -5.85 12.36
N GLY A 98 -3.96 -5.05 11.88
CA GLY A 98 -3.82 -3.61 11.71
C GLY A 98 -2.85 -3.22 10.58
N PHE A 99 -2.61 -4.09 9.61
CA PHE A 99 -1.78 -3.85 8.43
C PHE A 99 -2.59 -3.97 7.15
N PHE A 100 -2.10 -3.36 6.06
CA PHE A 100 -2.54 -3.73 4.72
C PHE A 100 -1.96 -5.09 4.38
N HIS A 101 -2.82 -6.03 4.01
CA HIS A 101 -2.50 -7.45 3.90
C HIS A 101 -2.95 -7.98 2.54
N PRO A 102 -2.11 -8.77 1.84
CA PRO A 102 -2.47 -9.30 0.52
C PRO A 102 -3.70 -10.21 0.60
N LYS A 103 -4.61 -10.00 -0.35
CA LYS A 103 -5.80 -10.83 -0.58
C LYS A 103 -5.73 -11.51 -1.94
N ASP A 104 -6.16 -12.76 -2.00
CA ASP A 104 -6.31 -13.46 -3.25
C ASP A 104 -7.58 -13.02 -4.03
N LYS A 105 -7.79 -13.59 -5.22
CA LYS A 105 -8.96 -13.32 -6.06
C LYS A 105 -10.29 -13.75 -5.44
N ASP A 106 -10.26 -14.62 -4.43
CA ASP A 106 -11.45 -15.09 -3.71
C ASP A 106 -11.73 -14.27 -2.44
N GLY A 107 -11.01 -13.16 -2.24
CA GLY A 107 -11.18 -12.23 -1.11
C GLY A 107 -10.58 -12.73 0.21
N LYS A 108 -9.72 -13.75 0.18
CA LYS A 108 -9.11 -14.33 1.38
C LYS A 108 -7.72 -13.77 1.61
N PHE A 109 -7.42 -13.35 2.82
CA PHE A 109 -6.09 -12.95 3.21
C PHE A 109 -5.09 -14.11 3.09
N ILE A 110 -3.86 -13.80 2.69
CA ILE A 110 -2.80 -14.77 2.42
C ILE A 110 -1.91 -14.89 3.65
N TYR A 111 -1.79 -16.07 4.21
CA TYR A 111 -0.95 -16.39 5.34
C TYR A 111 -0.04 -17.60 5.06
N PRO A 112 1.12 -17.70 5.75
CA PRO A 112 1.71 -16.73 6.67
C PRO A 112 2.34 -15.54 5.92
N LEU A 113 2.45 -14.38 6.60
CA LEU A 113 3.13 -13.19 6.09
C LEU A 113 3.95 -12.55 7.22
N ASP A 114 5.22 -12.30 6.98
CA ASP A 114 6.05 -11.46 7.85
C ASP A 114 6.21 -10.08 7.21
N TYR A 115 5.56 -9.09 7.76
CA TYR A 115 5.54 -7.72 7.26
C TYR A 115 6.90 -7.03 7.18
N ARG A 116 7.95 -7.64 7.77
CA ARG A 116 9.32 -7.10 7.75
C ARG A 116 10.06 -7.40 6.44
N TYR A 117 9.72 -8.50 5.77
CA TYR A 117 10.58 -9.11 4.74
C TYR A 117 9.98 -9.18 3.35
N ASP A 118 8.72 -8.86 3.16
CA ASP A 118 8.16 -8.70 1.83
C ASP A 118 8.38 -7.26 1.35
N GLY A 119 8.72 -7.10 0.09
CA GLY A 119 9.15 -5.83 -0.51
C GLY A 119 10.66 -5.77 -0.79
N GLY A 120 11.10 -4.77 -1.52
CA GLY A 120 12.49 -4.57 -1.91
C GLY A 120 12.98 -5.49 -3.02
N LEU A 121 14.28 -5.71 -3.10
CA LEU A 121 14.91 -6.46 -4.18
C LEU A 121 14.53 -7.94 -4.15
N GLY A 122 13.85 -8.39 -5.22
CA GLY A 122 13.48 -9.80 -5.40
C GLY A 122 12.31 -10.31 -4.56
N ALA A 123 11.70 -9.46 -3.73
CA ALA A 123 10.61 -9.84 -2.83
C ALA A 123 9.36 -8.98 -3.02
N ARG A 124 9.10 -8.49 -4.23
CA ARG A 124 7.95 -7.62 -4.56
C ARG A 124 6.65 -8.39 -4.80
N ASP A 125 6.42 -9.45 -4.05
CA ASP A 125 5.22 -10.26 -4.23
C ASP A 125 3.96 -9.50 -3.82
N TYR A 126 4.05 -8.64 -2.79
CA TYR A 126 2.91 -7.93 -2.22
C TYR A 126 3.11 -6.43 -2.09
N TYR A 127 4.29 -5.99 -1.67
CA TYR A 127 4.68 -4.57 -1.57
C TYR A 127 5.66 -4.23 -2.70
N ASP A 128 6.16 -3.00 -2.73
CA ASP A 128 7.15 -2.55 -3.71
C ASP A 128 8.55 -2.43 -3.07
N GLU A 129 9.11 -1.24 -3.01
CA GLU A 129 10.50 -0.99 -2.58
C GLU A 129 10.71 -1.18 -1.09
N ASN A 130 9.64 -1.14 -0.30
CA ASN A 130 9.69 -1.25 1.15
C ASN A 130 8.68 -2.28 1.68
N ASN A 131 8.72 -2.54 2.97
CA ASN A 131 7.95 -3.59 3.63
C ASN A 131 6.59 -3.13 4.17
N GLY A 132 5.82 -4.07 4.72
CA GLY A 132 4.49 -3.80 5.26
C GLY A 132 4.47 -2.78 6.41
N TYR A 133 5.56 -2.61 7.17
CA TYR A 133 5.64 -1.60 8.22
C TYR A 133 5.62 -0.18 7.68
N ILE A 134 6.22 0.06 6.52
CA ILE A 134 6.19 1.36 5.84
C ILE A 134 4.85 1.53 5.13
N TYR A 135 4.42 0.56 4.34
CA TYR A 135 3.15 0.64 3.61
C TYR A 135 1.91 0.71 4.51
N ARG A 136 2.02 0.33 5.79
CA ARG A 136 0.94 0.53 6.78
C ARG A 136 0.43 1.96 6.86
N TRP A 137 1.26 2.94 6.51
CA TRP A 137 0.99 4.36 6.64
C TRP A 137 0.67 5.04 5.31
N ASP A 138 0.65 4.32 4.20
CA ASP A 138 0.55 4.86 2.85
C ASP A 138 -0.91 5.21 2.46
N VAL A 139 -1.56 6.02 3.32
CA VAL A 139 -2.91 6.59 3.12
C VAL A 139 -2.88 8.07 3.48
N GLN A 140 -1.97 8.83 2.86
CA GLN A 140 -1.71 10.24 3.18
C GLN A 140 -2.94 11.13 2.98
N HIS A 141 -3.82 10.76 2.06
CA HIS A 141 -5.02 11.53 1.72
C HIS A 141 -6.16 11.37 2.75
N ASN A 142 -6.08 10.41 3.66
CA ASN A 142 -7.17 10.14 4.60
C ASN A 142 -6.68 9.58 5.94
N ILE A 143 -5.84 10.34 6.62
CA ILE A 143 -5.24 9.95 7.92
C ILE A 143 -6.32 9.73 8.99
N GLY A 144 -7.38 10.53 8.99
CA GLY A 144 -8.48 10.36 9.96
C GLY A 144 -9.17 9.01 9.85
N ASP A 145 -9.34 8.51 8.63
CA ASP A 145 -9.89 7.18 8.39
C ASP A 145 -8.90 6.07 8.77
N LEU A 146 -7.62 6.25 8.45
CA LEU A 146 -6.58 5.30 8.86
C LEU A 146 -6.50 5.16 10.38
N ILE A 147 -6.59 6.28 11.13
CA ILE A 147 -6.69 6.27 12.59
C ILE A 147 -7.89 5.43 13.05
N SER A 148 -9.04 5.62 12.41
CA SER A 148 -10.26 4.87 12.75
C SER A 148 -10.10 3.37 12.47
N LEU A 149 -9.51 2.99 11.35
CA LEU A 149 -9.25 1.60 10.97
C LEU A 149 -8.31 0.89 11.94
N ILE A 150 -7.29 1.60 12.45
CA ILE A 150 -6.30 1.05 13.41
C ILE A 150 -6.90 0.96 14.83
N GLY A 151 -8.01 1.65 15.12
CA GLY A 151 -8.70 1.58 16.40
C GLY A 151 -8.62 2.84 17.25
N GLY A 152 -8.40 3.99 16.61
CA GLY A 152 -8.38 5.31 17.26
C GLY A 152 -6.98 5.80 17.62
N ASN A 153 -6.91 7.01 18.17
CA ASN A 153 -5.65 7.75 18.40
C ASN A 153 -4.63 6.98 19.25
N GLU A 154 -5.07 6.30 20.30
CA GLU A 154 -4.16 5.56 21.19
C GLU A 154 -3.57 4.34 20.50
N ALA A 155 -4.40 3.54 19.81
CA ALA A 155 -3.95 2.39 19.04
C ALA A 155 -3.03 2.82 17.89
N PHE A 156 -3.37 3.91 17.22
CA PHE A 156 -2.57 4.49 16.13
C PHE A 156 -1.19 4.93 16.60
N THR A 157 -1.10 5.69 17.69
CA THR A 157 0.20 6.12 18.24
C THR A 157 1.01 4.95 18.79
N SER A 158 0.37 3.98 19.44
CA SER A 158 1.04 2.74 19.87
C SER A 158 1.61 1.95 18.69
N ALA A 159 0.90 1.92 17.58
CA ALA A 159 1.38 1.28 16.35
C ALA A 159 2.58 2.01 15.73
N LEU A 160 2.59 3.35 15.75
CA LEU A 160 3.75 4.16 15.36
C LEU A 160 4.95 3.88 16.28
N ASP A 161 4.76 3.93 17.60
CA ASP A 161 5.80 3.62 18.58
C ASP A 161 6.38 2.21 18.37
N SER A 162 5.50 1.23 18.10
CA SER A 162 5.89 -0.14 17.78
C SER A 162 6.79 -0.20 16.55
N MET A 163 6.48 0.53 15.50
CA MET A 163 7.32 0.56 14.28
C MET A 163 8.74 1.02 14.59
N PHE A 164 8.90 2.10 15.37
CA PHE A 164 10.22 2.64 15.74
C PHE A 164 11.01 1.72 16.68
N ASN A 165 10.33 0.79 17.36
CA ASN A 165 10.93 -0.14 18.32
C ASN A 165 11.04 -1.59 17.83
N THR A 166 10.39 -1.95 16.75
CA THR A 166 10.43 -3.32 16.23
C THR A 166 11.80 -3.65 15.64
N PRO A 167 12.46 -4.72 16.10
CA PRO A 167 13.78 -5.10 15.60
C PRO A 167 13.69 -5.68 14.19
N LEU A 168 14.77 -5.55 13.42
CA LEU A 168 14.86 -6.10 12.06
C LEU A 168 14.68 -7.62 12.01
N GLY A 169 14.98 -8.33 13.10
CA GLY A 169 14.88 -9.80 13.16
C GLY A 169 16.05 -10.54 12.51
N MET A 170 16.97 -9.81 11.88
CA MET A 170 18.21 -10.31 11.29
C MET A 170 19.31 -9.27 11.38
N SER A 171 20.51 -9.57 10.90
CA SER A 171 21.60 -8.60 10.86
C SER A 171 21.27 -7.45 9.90
N LYS A 172 21.76 -6.24 10.19
CA LYS A 172 21.57 -5.08 9.30
C LYS A 172 22.06 -5.36 7.87
N TRP A 173 23.16 -6.05 7.72
CA TRP A 173 23.70 -6.40 6.42
C TRP A 173 22.74 -7.27 5.60
N GLN A 174 22.18 -8.32 6.21
CA GLN A 174 21.20 -9.19 5.56
C GLN A 174 19.94 -8.41 5.20
N PHE A 175 19.44 -7.59 6.10
CA PHE A 175 18.24 -6.79 5.90
C PHE A 175 18.42 -5.80 4.74
N TYR A 176 19.50 -5.03 4.74
CA TYR A 176 19.77 -4.04 3.70
C TYR A 176 20.13 -4.65 2.34
N SER A 177 20.60 -5.90 2.29
CA SER A 177 20.80 -6.59 1.01
C SER A 177 19.48 -6.92 0.31
N THR A 178 18.38 -7.02 1.05
CA THR A 178 17.03 -7.25 0.51
C THR A 178 16.23 -5.96 0.37
N LEU A 179 16.37 -5.07 1.34
CA LEU A 179 15.65 -3.81 1.44
C LEU A 179 16.62 -2.62 1.51
N PRO A 180 17.33 -2.29 0.41
CA PRO A 180 18.33 -1.22 0.40
C PRO A 180 17.72 0.16 0.71
N ASP A 181 16.46 0.38 0.32
CA ASP A 181 15.70 1.60 0.58
C ASP A 181 15.23 1.72 2.04
N HIS A 182 15.67 0.80 2.90
CA HIS A 182 15.44 0.81 4.34
C HIS A 182 16.72 1.11 5.16
N THR A 183 17.76 1.61 4.53
CA THR A 183 19.03 1.96 5.20
C THR A 183 18.83 3.13 6.16
N GLY A 184 19.69 3.23 7.20
CA GLY A 184 19.57 4.27 8.23
C GLY A 184 18.35 4.12 9.13
N ASN A 185 17.83 2.91 9.29
CA ASN A 185 16.60 2.61 10.00
C ASN A 185 16.67 2.88 11.52
N VAL A 186 15.50 3.21 12.07
CA VAL A 186 15.19 3.18 13.49
C VAL A 186 14.02 2.20 13.68
N GLY A 187 14.27 1.04 14.25
CA GLY A 187 13.32 -0.06 14.20
C GLY A 187 12.97 -0.41 12.76
N MET A 188 11.68 -0.46 12.43
CA MET A 188 11.15 -0.68 11.08
C MET A 188 10.91 0.62 10.31
N PHE A 189 11.28 1.77 10.83
CA PHE A 189 11.21 3.05 10.14
C PHE A 189 12.52 3.36 9.42
N SER A 190 12.42 3.92 8.21
CA SER A 190 13.55 4.46 7.46
C SER A 190 13.13 5.67 6.63
N MET A 191 13.98 6.68 6.56
CA MET A 191 13.80 7.86 5.68
C MET A 191 14.42 7.68 4.29
N ALA A 192 14.95 6.51 3.97
CA ALA A 192 15.63 6.27 2.70
C ALA A 192 14.69 6.07 1.51
N ASN A 193 13.38 6.02 1.74
CA ASN A 193 12.36 5.80 0.71
C ASN A 193 11.19 6.80 0.85
N GLU A 194 10.63 7.25 -0.26
CA GLU A 194 9.61 8.30 -0.31
C GLU A 194 8.36 8.01 0.50
N PRO A 195 7.79 6.78 0.50
CA PRO A 195 6.64 6.44 1.34
C PRO A 195 6.82 6.70 2.82
N SER A 196 8.06 6.87 3.29
CA SER A 196 8.37 7.10 4.70
C SER A 196 8.33 8.57 5.13
N LEU A 197 8.41 9.52 4.19
CA LEU A 197 8.68 10.94 4.50
C LEU A 197 7.64 11.59 5.40
N HIS A 198 6.37 11.18 5.32
CA HIS A 198 5.28 11.72 6.11
C HIS A 198 5.10 11.04 7.48
N ILE A 199 5.64 9.83 7.67
CA ILE A 199 5.35 8.97 8.84
C ILE A 199 5.66 9.65 10.18
N PRO A 200 6.80 10.32 10.39
CA PRO A 200 7.09 10.98 11.67
C PRO A 200 6.09 12.07 12.05
N TYR A 201 5.41 12.66 11.08
CA TYR A 201 4.42 13.72 11.30
C TYR A 201 3.01 13.19 11.59
N LEU A 202 2.79 11.88 11.48
CA LEU A 202 1.48 11.27 11.74
C LEU A 202 1.02 11.41 13.20
N TYR A 203 1.96 11.55 14.15
CA TYR A 203 1.64 11.84 15.54
C TYR A 203 0.82 13.12 15.72
N ASN A 204 0.99 14.12 14.83
CA ASN A 204 0.23 15.37 14.87
C ASN A 204 -1.27 15.13 14.72
N TYR A 205 -1.66 14.19 13.85
CA TYR A 205 -3.07 13.84 13.59
C TYR A 205 -3.73 13.09 14.75
N ALA A 206 -2.92 12.45 15.59
CA ALA A 206 -3.40 11.70 16.75
C ALA A 206 -3.24 12.48 18.08
N GLY A 207 -2.95 13.79 18.01
CA GLY A 207 -2.86 14.67 19.17
C GLY A 207 -1.57 14.56 19.97
N LYS A 208 -0.49 14.02 19.39
CA LYS A 208 0.84 13.89 20.00
C LYS A 208 1.93 14.57 19.14
N PRO A 209 1.94 15.90 19.01
CA PRO A 209 2.85 16.62 18.11
C PRO A 209 4.31 16.74 18.61
N TRP A 210 4.63 16.19 19.80
CA TRP A 210 5.97 16.25 20.41
C TRP A 210 6.79 14.99 20.24
#